data_12453af1f1d57b554a62bb3e3490a27e
#
_entry.id   12453af1f1d57b554a62bb3e3490a27e
#
_cell.length_a   1.000
_cell.length_b   1.000
_cell.length_c   1.000
_cell.angle_alpha   90.00
_cell.angle_beta   90.00
_cell.angle_gamma   90.00
#
_symmetry.space_group_name_H-M   'P 1'
#
loop_
_entity.id
_entity.type
_entity.pdbx_description
1 polymer ?
#
loop_
_entity_poly.entity_id
_entity_poly.type
_entity_poly.pdbx_seq_one_letter_code
_entity_poly.pdbx_strand_id
1 'polypeptide(L)'
;MPFDMTVFLPLDPDAAFRLITEPERLRRWKTVAARVELRVGGEYRWTIVPGHSAAGTFTEIEPGKRVVLTWGWEGSPDLPPGASTVSITLDAVDGGTTVRLVHDGLTAEQAASHAQGWHHFLGRLVTLGVEGDVGPDEWAAVPDPIDPLASAEAALAIVQRVLRGVTAANAGAPTPCEDFTVTELVAHLLDSIARIGTALGVPEPAAPSSAAAASVPAEVRIADAAQKTLEALRLRGLAGTVDLGPGGLPASTAANILNLEFLVHAWDLATATGQQLEVAPALSDYILGLARQTITDATRGNGSFHPAIDVAESAASLPRLLAFTGRRNPS
;
A
#
# COMPACT_ATOMS: atom_id res chain seq x y z
N MET A 1 -2.31 -31.29 8.49
CA MET A 1 -2.46 -30.77 9.88
C MET A 1 -2.57 -29.28 9.76
N PRO A 2 -3.41 -28.60 10.56
CA PRO A 2 -3.50 -27.14 10.54
C PRO A 2 -2.16 -26.50 10.92
N PHE A 3 -1.87 -25.31 10.39
CA PHE A 3 -0.84 -24.46 10.96
C PHE A 3 -1.38 -23.85 12.25
N ASP A 4 -0.59 -23.82 13.31
CA ASP A 4 -0.97 -23.30 14.63
C ASP A 4 0.23 -22.56 15.24
N MET A 5 0.04 -21.30 15.56
CA MET A 5 1.08 -20.46 16.17
C MET A 5 0.47 -19.49 17.17
N THR A 6 1.15 -19.31 18.29
CA THR A 6 0.79 -18.34 19.33
C THR A 6 1.92 -17.34 19.53
N VAL A 7 1.58 -16.06 19.61
CA VAL A 7 2.50 -14.96 19.93
C VAL A 7 1.94 -14.15 21.10
N PHE A 8 2.82 -13.43 21.78
CA PHE A 8 2.45 -12.50 22.86
C PHE A 8 2.60 -11.05 22.38
N LEU A 9 1.63 -10.22 22.73
CA LEU A 9 1.64 -8.77 22.53
C LEU A 9 1.49 -8.06 23.89
N PRO A 10 2.34 -7.07 24.23
CA PRO A 10 2.20 -6.26 25.45
C PRO A 10 1.11 -5.19 25.30
N LEU A 11 -0.07 -5.59 24.87
CA LEU A 11 -1.23 -4.75 24.56
C LEU A 11 -2.49 -5.39 25.16
N ASP A 12 -3.49 -4.58 25.50
CA ASP A 12 -4.79 -5.10 25.87
C ASP A 12 -5.48 -5.80 24.67
N PRO A 13 -6.45 -6.71 24.91
CA PRO A 13 -7.09 -7.48 23.85
C PRO A 13 -7.78 -6.61 22.78
N ASP A 14 -8.37 -5.48 23.15
CA ASP A 14 -9.04 -4.59 22.20
C ASP A 14 -8.00 -3.89 21.29
N ALA A 15 -6.88 -3.46 21.84
CA ALA A 15 -5.77 -2.90 21.04
C ALA A 15 -5.18 -3.95 20.10
N ALA A 16 -4.95 -5.18 20.58
CA ALA A 16 -4.47 -6.29 19.76
C ALA A 16 -5.49 -6.65 18.66
N PHE A 17 -6.78 -6.68 18.97
CA PHE A 17 -7.85 -6.94 17.99
C PHE A 17 -7.88 -5.89 16.90
N ARG A 18 -7.71 -4.60 17.23
CA ARG A 18 -7.61 -3.53 16.22
C ARG A 18 -6.40 -3.70 15.30
N LEU A 19 -5.25 -4.18 15.79
CA LEU A 19 -4.07 -4.43 14.94
C LEU A 19 -4.36 -5.45 13.83
N ILE A 20 -5.23 -6.42 14.07
CA ILE A 20 -5.55 -7.51 13.14
C ILE A 20 -6.82 -7.30 12.32
N THR A 21 -7.61 -6.26 12.59
CA THR A 21 -8.90 -6.04 11.92
C THR A 21 -9.02 -4.69 11.23
N GLU A 22 -8.35 -3.64 11.72
CA GLU A 22 -8.42 -2.31 11.12
C GLU A 22 -7.45 -2.18 9.92
N PRO A 23 -7.93 -1.74 8.73
CA PRO A 23 -7.10 -1.65 7.52
C PRO A 23 -5.81 -0.84 7.70
N GLU A 24 -5.90 0.31 8.36
CA GLU A 24 -4.75 1.19 8.62
C GLU A 24 -3.67 0.54 9.49
N ARG A 25 -4.09 -0.37 10.39
CA ARG A 25 -3.18 -1.09 11.27
C ARG A 25 -2.61 -2.34 10.60
N LEU A 26 -3.41 -3.05 9.82
CA LEU A 26 -2.96 -4.17 8.98
C LEU A 26 -1.82 -3.75 8.03
N ARG A 27 -1.90 -2.54 7.44
CA ARG A 27 -0.85 -1.99 6.57
C ARG A 27 0.47 -1.70 7.28
N ARG A 28 0.51 -1.75 8.60
CA ARG A 28 1.75 -1.53 9.36
C ARG A 28 2.61 -2.79 9.45
N TRP A 29 2.00 -3.97 9.38
CA TRP A 29 2.74 -5.21 9.63
C TRP A 29 2.51 -6.33 8.63
N LYS A 30 1.40 -6.34 7.89
CA LYS A 30 1.00 -7.49 7.10
C LYS A 30 0.66 -7.18 5.64
N THR A 31 0.09 -6.04 5.34
CA THR A 31 -0.50 -5.80 4.02
C THR A 31 0.01 -4.51 3.40
N VAL A 32 0.08 -4.48 2.09
CA VAL A 32 0.29 -3.24 1.32
C VAL A 32 -1.01 -2.45 1.23
N ALA A 33 -2.12 -3.14 0.97
CA ALA A 33 -3.46 -2.57 0.91
C ALA A 33 -4.46 -3.52 1.59
N ALA A 34 -5.47 -2.97 2.25
CA ALA A 34 -6.48 -3.76 2.96
C ALA A 34 -7.86 -3.13 2.84
N ARG A 35 -8.81 -3.87 2.26
CA ARG A 35 -10.24 -3.59 2.32
C ARG A 35 -10.87 -4.55 3.32
N VAL A 36 -11.68 -4.02 4.23
CA VAL A 36 -12.31 -4.81 5.30
C VAL A 36 -13.73 -4.32 5.53
N GLU A 37 -14.70 -5.22 5.40
CA GLU A 37 -16.04 -5.05 5.91
C GLU A 37 -16.19 -5.85 7.20
N LEU A 38 -15.82 -5.26 8.34
CA LEU A 38 -15.74 -5.95 9.62
C LEU A 38 -17.15 -6.24 10.19
N ARG A 39 -17.82 -7.23 9.59
CA ARG A 39 -19.09 -7.80 10.02
C ARG A 39 -19.16 -9.27 9.61
N VAL A 40 -19.93 -10.09 10.30
CA VAL A 40 -20.18 -11.47 9.88
C VAL A 40 -20.81 -11.47 8.48
N GLY A 41 -20.26 -12.27 7.56
CA GLY A 41 -20.59 -12.28 6.15
C GLY A 41 -20.01 -11.11 5.35
N GLY A 42 -19.30 -10.17 5.97
CA GLY A 42 -18.58 -9.10 5.27
C GLY A 42 -17.32 -9.62 4.58
N GLU A 43 -16.97 -8.99 3.48
CA GLU A 43 -15.82 -9.34 2.67
C GLU A 43 -14.55 -8.64 3.16
N TYR A 44 -13.42 -9.29 2.90
CA TYR A 44 -12.12 -8.64 2.98
C TYR A 44 -11.29 -8.96 1.73
N ARG A 45 -10.39 -8.04 1.42
CA ARG A 45 -9.33 -8.22 0.41
C ARG A 45 -8.05 -7.58 0.95
N TRP A 46 -7.01 -8.38 1.05
CA TRP A 46 -5.70 -7.97 1.57
C TRP A 46 -4.62 -8.21 0.53
N THR A 47 -4.04 -7.14 -0.03
CA THR A 47 -2.80 -7.27 -0.80
C THR A 47 -1.68 -7.51 0.21
N ILE A 48 -1.26 -8.76 0.34
CA ILE A 48 -0.26 -9.19 1.34
C ILE A 48 1.12 -8.68 0.95
N VAL A 49 1.53 -9.00 -0.27
CA VAL A 49 2.70 -8.44 -0.93
C VAL A 49 2.27 -7.95 -2.31
N PRO A 50 3.02 -7.02 -2.94
CA PRO A 50 2.65 -6.50 -4.24
C PRO A 50 2.41 -7.61 -5.27
N GLY A 51 1.30 -7.55 -5.97
CA GLY A 51 0.87 -8.57 -6.93
C GLY A 51 0.07 -9.74 -6.33
N HIS A 52 0.09 -9.95 -5.02
CA HIS A 52 -0.54 -11.11 -4.38
C HIS A 52 -1.57 -10.71 -3.32
N SER A 53 -2.82 -11.04 -3.57
CA SER A 53 -3.93 -10.70 -2.68
C SER A 53 -4.65 -11.92 -2.16
N ALA A 54 -4.86 -11.95 -0.85
CA ALA A 54 -5.77 -12.89 -0.20
C ALA A 54 -7.16 -12.25 -0.05
N ALA A 55 -8.20 -13.07 -0.20
CA ALA A 55 -9.59 -12.64 -0.05
C ALA A 55 -10.45 -13.70 0.62
N GLY A 56 -11.57 -13.27 1.16
CA GLY A 56 -12.56 -14.12 1.80
C GLY A 56 -13.63 -13.33 2.54
N THR A 57 -14.31 -13.99 3.47
CA THR A 57 -15.39 -13.42 4.27
C THR A 57 -15.17 -13.70 5.76
N PHE A 58 -15.63 -12.80 6.60
CA PHE A 58 -15.65 -13.02 8.05
C PHE A 58 -16.82 -13.96 8.42
N THR A 59 -16.53 -15.04 9.12
CA THR A 59 -17.54 -16.00 9.56
C THR A 59 -17.88 -15.87 11.05
N GLU A 60 -16.95 -15.32 11.86
CA GLU A 60 -17.15 -15.07 13.29
C GLU A 60 -16.39 -13.81 13.69
N ILE A 61 -17.00 -12.95 14.49
CA ILE A 61 -16.37 -11.73 15.05
C ILE A 61 -16.85 -11.56 16.49
N GLU A 62 -15.92 -11.68 17.44
CA GLU A 62 -16.07 -11.30 18.85
C GLU A 62 -15.00 -10.24 19.16
N PRO A 63 -15.36 -8.94 19.23
CA PRO A 63 -14.39 -7.89 19.48
C PRO A 63 -13.54 -8.15 20.73
N GLY A 64 -12.24 -7.97 20.61
CA GLY A 64 -11.26 -8.22 21.66
C GLY A 64 -11.01 -9.69 22.00
N LYS A 65 -11.66 -10.65 21.33
CA LYS A 65 -11.54 -12.08 21.65
C LYS A 65 -11.25 -12.98 20.47
N ARG A 66 -11.99 -12.81 19.38
CA ARG A 66 -11.90 -13.78 18.29
C ARG A 66 -12.35 -13.19 16.95
N VAL A 67 -11.65 -13.57 15.89
CA VAL A 67 -12.09 -13.40 14.52
C VAL A 67 -11.83 -14.67 13.73
N VAL A 68 -12.81 -15.10 12.93
CA VAL A 68 -12.67 -16.22 11.99
C VAL A 68 -13.04 -15.73 10.60
N LEU A 69 -12.22 -16.09 9.64
CA LEU A 69 -12.42 -15.71 8.25
C LEU A 69 -12.08 -16.87 7.31
N THR A 70 -12.77 -16.96 6.20
CA THR A 70 -12.37 -17.84 5.09
C THR A 70 -11.15 -17.25 4.40
N TRP A 71 -10.29 -18.08 3.82
CA TRP A 71 -9.03 -17.63 3.23
C TRP A 71 -8.79 -18.29 1.87
N GLY A 72 -8.14 -17.58 0.99
CA GLY A 72 -7.58 -18.06 -0.27
C GLY A 72 -6.93 -16.92 -1.05
N TRP A 73 -6.24 -17.27 -2.13
CA TRP A 73 -5.51 -16.33 -2.97
C TRP A 73 -6.30 -16.00 -4.23
N GLU A 74 -6.42 -14.73 -4.58
CA GLU A 74 -6.97 -14.30 -5.86
C GLU A 74 -6.15 -14.87 -7.01
N GLY A 75 -6.83 -15.43 -8.01
CA GLY A 75 -6.20 -16.01 -9.18
C GLY A 75 -5.56 -17.39 -8.98
N SER A 76 -5.54 -17.93 -7.76
CA SER A 76 -5.03 -19.27 -7.50
C SER A 76 -6.09 -20.34 -7.73
N PRO A 77 -5.90 -21.32 -8.64
CA PRO A 77 -6.83 -22.43 -8.78
C PRO A 77 -6.74 -23.44 -7.62
N ASP A 78 -5.56 -23.53 -6.97
CA ASP A 78 -5.28 -24.53 -5.94
C ASP A 78 -5.77 -24.12 -4.55
N LEU A 79 -5.87 -22.83 -4.30
CA LEU A 79 -6.38 -22.26 -3.05
C LEU A 79 -7.15 -20.97 -3.33
N PRO A 80 -8.31 -21.05 -4.01
CA PRO A 80 -9.11 -19.87 -4.33
C PRO A 80 -9.71 -19.23 -3.05
N PRO A 81 -10.19 -17.98 -3.11
CA PRO A 81 -10.88 -17.33 -2.00
C PRO A 81 -11.97 -18.22 -1.40
N GLY A 82 -11.95 -18.41 -0.08
CA GLY A 82 -12.91 -19.26 0.63
C GLY A 82 -12.53 -20.72 0.78
N ALA A 83 -11.40 -21.18 0.22
CA ALA A 83 -11.02 -22.60 0.23
C ALA A 83 -10.48 -23.10 1.58
N SER A 84 -10.02 -22.21 2.44
CA SER A 84 -9.50 -22.55 3.77
C SER A 84 -10.01 -21.56 4.83
N THR A 85 -9.63 -21.76 6.09
CA THR A 85 -10.14 -20.96 7.22
C THR A 85 -9.00 -20.52 8.13
N VAL A 86 -8.97 -19.25 8.48
CA VAL A 86 -8.08 -18.69 9.49
C VAL A 86 -8.87 -18.28 10.70
N SER A 87 -8.50 -18.81 11.88
CA SER A 87 -9.06 -18.44 13.18
C SER A 87 -7.99 -17.71 13.99
N ILE A 88 -8.32 -16.56 14.54
CA ILE A 88 -7.43 -15.81 15.42
C ILE A 88 -8.16 -15.61 16.76
N THR A 89 -7.58 -16.11 17.85
CA THR A 89 -8.12 -16.01 19.20
C THR A 89 -7.19 -15.16 20.05
N LEU A 90 -7.76 -14.26 20.85
CA LEU A 90 -7.06 -13.35 21.74
C LEU A 90 -7.46 -13.65 23.18
N ASP A 91 -6.48 -13.99 24.01
CA ASP A 91 -6.69 -14.25 25.42
C ASP A 91 -5.89 -13.25 26.26
N ALA A 92 -6.60 -12.56 27.17
CA ALA A 92 -5.95 -11.68 28.12
C ALA A 92 -5.07 -12.50 29.09
N VAL A 93 -3.82 -12.08 29.24
CA VAL A 93 -2.87 -12.67 30.17
C VAL A 93 -2.17 -11.57 30.97
N ASP A 94 -1.39 -11.95 31.99
CA ASP A 94 -0.63 -10.96 32.75
C ASP A 94 0.34 -10.19 31.84
N GLY A 95 0.24 -8.88 31.85
CA GLY A 95 1.06 -7.96 31.05
C GLY A 95 0.65 -7.80 29.58
N GLY A 96 -0.43 -8.43 29.08
CA GLY A 96 -0.84 -8.28 27.68
C GLY A 96 -1.85 -9.29 27.17
N THR A 97 -1.66 -9.70 25.93
CA THR A 97 -2.56 -10.60 25.21
C THR A 97 -1.78 -11.69 24.48
N THR A 98 -2.19 -12.93 24.58
CA THR A 98 -1.76 -13.97 23.65
C THR A 98 -2.67 -13.97 22.43
N VAL A 99 -2.06 -14.03 21.25
CA VAL A 99 -2.73 -14.11 19.94
C VAL A 99 -2.40 -15.46 19.33
N ARG A 100 -3.38 -16.36 19.26
CA ARG A 100 -3.25 -17.67 18.61
C ARG A 100 -3.90 -17.65 17.25
N LEU A 101 -3.12 -17.99 16.22
CA LEU A 101 -3.59 -18.14 14.85
C LEU A 101 -3.58 -19.62 14.46
N VAL A 102 -4.71 -20.09 13.97
CA VAL A 102 -4.87 -21.43 13.38
C VAL A 102 -5.32 -21.26 11.92
N HIS A 103 -4.59 -21.86 10.98
CA HIS A 103 -4.99 -21.91 9.57
C HIS A 103 -5.28 -23.36 9.18
N ASP A 104 -6.54 -23.64 8.93
CA ASP A 104 -7.07 -24.97 8.65
C ASP A 104 -7.58 -25.10 7.21
N GLY A 105 -7.76 -26.35 6.73
CA GLY A 105 -8.23 -26.63 5.37
C GLY A 105 -7.12 -26.63 4.32
N LEU A 106 -5.85 -26.62 4.71
CA LEU A 106 -4.69 -26.65 3.82
C LEU A 106 -4.17 -28.09 3.58
N THR A 107 -3.66 -28.35 2.38
CA THR A 107 -2.80 -29.52 2.14
C THR A 107 -1.49 -29.39 2.91
N ALA A 108 -0.71 -30.47 3.04
CA ALA A 108 0.58 -30.42 3.73
C ALA A 108 1.57 -29.43 3.08
N GLU A 109 1.59 -29.37 1.76
CA GLU A 109 2.44 -28.45 1.00
C GLU A 109 1.99 -26.99 1.19
N GLN A 110 0.69 -26.73 1.08
CA GLN A 110 0.13 -25.40 1.35
C GLN A 110 0.39 -24.94 2.77
N ALA A 111 0.25 -25.85 3.77
CA ALA A 111 0.53 -25.53 5.16
C ALA A 111 2.01 -25.16 5.38
N ALA A 112 2.95 -25.87 4.73
CA ALA A 112 4.37 -25.56 4.81
C ALA A 112 4.70 -24.17 4.20
N SER A 113 4.11 -23.85 3.05
CA SER A 113 4.27 -22.54 2.41
C SER A 113 3.66 -21.40 3.26
N HIS A 114 2.43 -21.59 3.76
CA HIS A 114 1.77 -20.59 4.62
C HIS A 114 2.46 -20.41 5.96
N ALA A 115 3.12 -21.46 6.49
CA ALA A 115 3.88 -21.37 7.72
C ALA A 115 5.00 -20.30 7.62
N GLN A 116 5.70 -20.22 6.49
CA GLN A 116 6.74 -19.19 6.29
C GLN A 116 6.12 -17.77 6.35
N GLY A 117 5.00 -17.55 5.64
CA GLY A 117 4.30 -16.28 5.67
C GLY A 117 3.78 -15.92 7.06
N TRP A 118 3.15 -16.87 7.77
CA TRP A 118 2.64 -16.59 9.11
C TRP A 118 3.76 -16.31 10.12
N HIS A 119 4.88 -17.03 10.07
CA HIS A 119 6.04 -16.72 10.91
C HIS A 119 6.58 -15.32 10.65
N HIS A 120 6.73 -14.93 9.38
CA HIS A 120 7.19 -13.60 8.99
C HIS A 120 6.23 -12.52 9.54
N PHE A 121 4.94 -12.59 9.20
CA PHE A 121 3.99 -11.55 9.57
C PHE A 121 3.66 -11.51 11.07
N LEU A 122 3.54 -12.65 11.75
CA LEU A 122 3.33 -12.64 13.20
C LEU A 122 4.57 -12.11 13.94
N GLY A 123 5.78 -12.36 13.44
CA GLY A 123 7.00 -11.72 13.94
C GLY A 123 6.93 -10.20 13.81
N ARG A 124 6.51 -9.69 12.65
CA ARG A 124 6.30 -8.25 12.42
C ARG A 124 5.20 -7.66 13.34
N LEU A 125 4.12 -8.41 13.59
CA LEU A 125 3.07 -8.01 14.53
C LEU A 125 3.62 -7.85 15.96
N VAL A 126 4.47 -8.78 16.40
CA VAL A 126 5.13 -8.71 17.72
C VAL A 126 6.01 -7.46 17.80
N THR A 127 6.87 -7.23 16.81
CA THR A 127 7.72 -6.03 16.74
C THR A 127 6.89 -4.75 16.79
N LEU A 128 5.78 -4.69 16.01
CA LEU A 128 4.87 -3.55 16.03
C LEU A 128 4.26 -3.32 17.42
N GLY A 129 3.86 -4.40 18.10
CA GLY A 129 3.27 -4.34 19.45
C GLY A 129 4.26 -3.86 20.52
N VAL A 130 5.55 -4.15 20.36
CA VAL A 130 6.61 -3.80 21.30
C VAL A 130 7.21 -2.42 21.00
N GLU A 131 7.52 -2.15 19.74
CA GLU A 131 8.30 -0.98 19.31
C GLU A 131 7.44 0.15 18.72
N GLY A 132 6.18 -0.13 18.38
CA GLY A 132 5.25 0.84 17.76
C GLY A 132 5.47 1.05 16.25
N ASP A 133 6.59 0.63 15.70
CA ASP A 133 6.89 0.56 14.26
C ASP A 133 7.71 -0.70 13.96
N VAL A 134 7.58 -1.21 12.75
CA VAL A 134 8.21 -2.48 12.33
C VAL A 134 9.12 -2.30 11.11
N GLY A 135 9.29 -1.07 10.64
CA GLY A 135 10.06 -0.80 9.44
C GLY A 135 9.41 -1.26 8.13
N PRO A 136 10.07 -1.02 6.98
CA PRO A 136 9.62 -1.52 5.69
C PRO A 136 9.60 -3.05 5.68
N ASP A 137 8.73 -3.63 4.86
CA ASP A 137 8.69 -5.07 4.65
C ASP A 137 9.56 -5.41 3.43
N GLU A 138 10.60 -6.21 3.65
CA GLU A 138 11.49 -6.67 2.57
C GLU A 138 10.76 -7.50 1.52
N TRP A 139 9.71 -8.23 1.90
CA TRP A 139 8.89 -9.02 0.97
C TRP A 139 8.02 -8.15 0.06
N ALA A 140 7.78 -6.89 0.44
CA ALA A 140 7.07 -5.91 -0.36
C ALA A 140 7.99 -4.99 -1.19
N ALA A 141 9.32 -5.12 -1.02
CA ALA A 141 10.28 -4.17 -1.60
C ALA A 141 10.43 -4.30 -3.13
N VAL A 142 10.35 -5.52 -3.65
CA VAL A 142 10.42 -5.81 -5.09
C VAL A 142 9.40 -6.88 -5.44
N PRO A 143 8.41 -6.54 -6.28
CA PRO A 143 7.42 -7.53 -6.75
C PRO A 143 8.07 -8.62 -7.61
N ASP A 144 7.52 -9.83 -7.51
CA ASP A 144 7.88 -10.94 -8.41
C ASP A 144 6.60 -11.68 -8.87
N PRO A 145 6.22 -11.60 -10.16
CA PRO A 145 6.87 -10.80 -11.21
C PRO A 145 6.66 -9.30 -11.02
N ILE A 146 7.62 -8.49 -11.49
CA ILE A 146 7.46 -7.04 -11.52
C ILE A 146 6.66 -6.63 -12.76
N ASP A 147 5.52 -5.99 -12.57
CA ASP A 147 4.65 -5.44 -13.59
C ASP A 147 4.14 -4.04 -13.18
N PRO A 148 3.43 -3.29 -14.06
CA PRO A 148 2.99 -1.93 -13.72
C PRO A 148 2.03 -1.84 -12.53
N LEU A 149 1.24 -2.87 -12.23
CA LEU A 149 0.32 -2.86 -11.10
C LEU A 149 1.03 -3.28 -9.80
N ALA A 150 1.81 -4.35 -9.85
CA ALA A 150 2.57 -4.80 -8.70
C ALA A 150 3.62 -3.76 -8.27
N SER A 151 4.31 -3.09 -9.23
CA SER A 151 5.23 -1.99 -8.90
C SER A 151 4.52 -0.76 -8.31
N ALA A 152 3.28 -0.44 -8.76
CA ALA A 152 2.48 0.61 -8.15
C ALA A 152 2.06 0.26 -6.71
N GLU A 153 1.74 -1.00 -6.42
CA GLU A 153 1.48 -1.48 -5.06
C GLU A 153 2.73 -1.37 -4.17
N ALA A 154 3.92 -1.72 -4.68
CA ALA A 154 5.18 -1.54 -3.95
C ALA A 154 5.47 -0.04 -3.66
N ALA A 155 5.30 0.81 -4.66
CA ALA A 155 5.46 2.27 -4.50
C ALA A 155 4.41 2.87 -3.53
N LEU A 156 3.17 2.33 -3.54
CA LEU A 156 2.13 2.70 -2.58
C LEU A 156 2.54 2.35 -1.13
N ALA A 157 3.13 1.18 -0.89
CA ALA A 157 3.63 0.82 0.44
C ALA A 157 4.67 1.83 0.96
N ILE A 158 5.55 2.29 0.07
CA ILE A 158 6.58 3.29 0.38
C ILE A 158 5.95 4.64 0.73
N VAL A 159 5.06 5.18 -0.12
CA VAL A 159 4.44 6.49 0.15
C VAL A 159 3.54 6.47 1.40
N GLN A 160 2.82 5.39 1.66
CA GLN A 160 2.04 5.21 2.88
C GLN A 160 2.92 5.31 4.13
N ARG A 161 4.10 4.68 4.12
CA ARG A 161 5.05 4.76 5.22
C ARG A 161 5.50 6.20 5.47
N VAL A 162 5.86 6.94 4.42
CA VAL A 162 6.25 8.35 4.51
C VAL A 162 5.10 9.21 5.03
N LEU A 163 3.87 8.98 4.53
CA LEU A 163 2.69 9.73 4.94
C LEU A 163 2.34 9.59 6.43
N ARG A 164 2.75 8.50 7.10
CA ARG A 164 2.60 8.36 8.56
C ARG A 164 3.42 9.38 9.34
N GLY A 165 4.51 9.87 8.77
CA GLY A 165 5.34 10.95 9.34
C GLY A 165 4.86 12.36 9.00
N VAL A 166 3.80 12.51 8.19
CA VAL A 166 3.18 13.81 7.92
C VAL A 166 2.30 14.20 9.10
N THR A 167 2.61 15.33 9.71
CA THR A 167 1.95 15.86 10.91
C THR A 167 1.59 17.32 10.73
N ALA A 168 0.80 17.89 11.64
CA ALA A 168 0.49 19.32 11.63
C ALA A 168 1.76 20.20 11.73
N ALA A 169 2.83 19.70 12.35
CA ALA A 169 4.07 20.45 12.54
C ALA A 169 4.87 20.65 11.23
N ASN A 170 4.76 19.69 10.28
CA ASN A 170 5.47 19.74 9.00
C ASN A 170 4.56 19.99 7.79
N ALA A 171 3.26 20.17 8.01
CA ALA A 171 2.24 20.34 6.96
C ALA A 171 2.50 21.51 6.01
N GLY A 172 3.08 22.60 6.51
CA GLY A 172 3.43 23.79 5.74
C GLY A 172 4.86 23.80 5.18
N ALA A 173 5.64 22.73 5.38
CA ALA A 173 7.01 22.69 4.86
C ALA A 173 7.03 22.67 3.32
N PRO A 174 7.98 23.40 2.67
CA PRO A 174 8.14 23.36 1.23
C PRO A 174 8.65 21.97 0.80
N THR A 175 8.21 21.51 -0.39
CA THR A 175 8.68 20.24 -0.95
C THR A 175 9.63 20.47 -2.12
N PRO A 176 10.44 19.48 -2.54
CA PRO A 176 11.20 19.54 -3.78
C PRO A 176 10.34 19.64 -5.05
N CYS A 177 9.05 19.38 -4.98
CA CYS A 177 8.07 19.74 -5.99
C CYS A 177 7.71 21.22 -5.78
N GLU A 178 8.44 22.13 -6.43
CA GLU A 178 8.55 23.57 -6.11
C GLU A 178 7.21 24.32 -5.94
N ASP A 179 6.13 23.79 -6.51
CA ASP A 179 4.79 24.40 -6.47
C ASP A 179 3.98 24.01 -5.22
N PHE A 180 4.48 23.08 -4.38
CA PHE A 180 3.69 22.49 -3.30
C PHE A 180 4.39 22.50 -1.94
N THR A 181 3.63 22.89 -0.92
CA THR A 181 3.88 22.49 0.47
C THR A 181 3.49 21.02 0.66
N VAL A 182 3.86 20.43 1.80
CA VAL A 182 3.47 19.05 2.17
C VAL A 182 1.95 18.85 2.08
N THR A 183 1.15 19.80 2.58
CA THR A 183 -0.33 19.72 2.50
C THR A 183 -0.84 19.75 1.06
N GLU A 184 -0.31 20.65 0.25
CA GLU A 184 -0.72 20.78 -1.15
C GLU A 184 -0.28 19.57 -1.98
N LEU A 185 0.90 19.00 -1.70
CA LEU A 185 1.36 17.79 -2.37
C LEU A 185 0.49 16.57 -2.01
N VAL A 186 0.06 16.43 -0.75
CA VAL A 186 -0.91 15.39 -0.35
C VAL A 186 -2.25 15.57 -1.06
N ALA A 187 -2.73 16.81 -1.20
CA ALA A 187 -3.96 17.10 -1.93
C ALA A 187 -3.80 16.75 -3.42
N HIS A 188 -2.69 17.17 -4.06
CA HIS A 188 -2.37 16.83 -5.44
C HIS A 188 -2.35 15.30 -5.67
N LEU A 189 -1.70 14.56 -4.79
CA LEU A 189 -1.64 13.10 -4.89
C LEU A 189 -3.05 12.46 -4.80
N LEU A 190 -3.91 12.95 -3.90
CA LEU A 190 -5.31 12.52 -3.81
C LEU A 190 -6.08 12.82 -5.09
N ASP A 191 -5.95 14.03 -5.63
CA ASP A 191 -6.63 14.44 -6.86
C ASP A 191 -6.18 13.61 -8.06
N SER A 192 -4.88 13.33 -8.18
CA SER A 192 -4.33 12.47 -9.25
C SER A 192 -4.91 11.06 -9.18
N ILE A 193 -4.95 10.45 -7.99
CA ILE A 193 -5.53 9.12 -7.78
C ILE A 193 -7.03 9.13 -8.10
N ALA A 194 -7.77 10.14 -7.61
CA ALA A 194 -9.22 10.26 -7.80
C ALA A 194 -9.57 10.43 -9.28
N ARG A 195 -8.83 11.24 -10.04
CA ARG A 195 -9.04 11.41 -11.50
C ARG A 195 -8.87 10.09 -12.24
N ILE A 196 -7.82 9.31 -11.93
CA ILE A 196 -7.60 7.99 -12.52
C ILE A 196 -8.75 7.05 -12.10
N GLY A 197 -9.12 7.04 -10.82
CA GLY A 197 -10.23 6.25 -10.31
C GLY A 197 -11.55 6.54 -11.02
N THR A 198 -11.91 7.82 -11.16
CA THR A 198 -13.13 8.25 -11.87
C THR A 198 -13.12 7.80 -13.33
N ALA A 199 -11.98 7.93 -14.03
CA ALA A 199 -11.82 7.44 -15.39
C ALA A 199 -11.96 5.92 -15.53
N LEU A 200 -11.80 5.18 -14.43
CA LEU A 200 -11.99 3.73 -14.32
C LEU A 200 -13.37 3.34 -13.78
N GLY A 201 -14.25 4.31 -13.51
CA GLY A 201 -15.59 4.07 -12.97
C GLY A 201 -15.63 3.85 -11.45
N VAL A 202 -14.57 4.18 -10.73
CA VAL A 202 -14.60 4.20 -9.26
C VAL A 202 -15.51 5.36 -8.82
N PRO A 203 -16.56 5.09 -8.02
CA PRO A 203 -17.42 6.17 -7.53
C PRO A 203 -16.62 7.21 -6.74
N GLU A 204 -16.90 8.48 -7.00
CA GLU A 204 -16.34 9.51 -6.13
C GLU A 204 -16.79 9.28 -4.68
N PRO A 205 -15.85 9.35 -3.72
CA PRO A 205 -16.25 9.29 -2.32
C PRO A 205 -17.23 10.45 -2.05
N ALA A 206 -18.34 10.15 -1.35
CA ALA A 206 -19.25 11.20 -0.91
C ALA A 206 -18.42 12.28 -0.20
N ALA A 207 -18.56 13.54 -0.64
CA ALA A 207 -17.77 14.64 -0.09
C ALA A 207 -17.94 14.68 1.43
N PRO A 208 -16.90 14.35 2.22
CA PRO A 208 -17.00 14.44 3.66
C PRO A 208 -17.23 15.90 4.03
N SER A 209 -18.05 16.16 5.04
CA SER A 209 -18.12 17.52 5.61
C SER A 209 -16.69 17.97 5.93
N SER A 210 -16.31 19.18 5.57
CA SER A 210 -14.93 19.67 5.60
C SER A 210 -14.20 19.46 6.94
N ALA A 211 -14.92 19.42 8.05
CA ALA A 211 -14.37 19.14 9.38
C ALA A 211 -14.02 17.66 9.60
N ALA A 212 -14.79 16.70 9.06
CA ALA A 212 -14.50 15.28 9.19
C ALA A 212 -13.33 14.84 8.30
N ALA A 213 -13.17 15.43 7.10
CA ALA A 213 -12.06 15.16 6.21
C ALA A 213 -10.70 15.59 6.81
N ALA A 214 -10.67 16.69 7.54
CA ALA A 214 -9.45 17.20 8.17
C ALA A 214 -8.95 16.31 9.34
N SER A 215 -9.81 15.47 9.91
CA SER A 215 -9.45 14.59 11.03
C SER A 215 -8.88 13.23 10.60
N VAL A 216 -9.07 12.83 9.32
CA VAL A 216 -8.55 11.55 8.81
C VAL A 216 -7.10 11.72 8.37
N PRO A 217 -6.16 10.89 8.87
CA PRO A 217 -4.75 10.97 8.48
C PRO A 217 -4.56 10.89 6.97
N ALA A 218 -3.54 11.60 6.45
CA ALA A 218 -3.20 11.62 5.02
C ALA A 218 -2.96 10.21 4.47
N GLU A 219 -2.25 9.37 5.24
CA GLU A 219 -2.00 7.98 4.87
C GLU A 219 -3.29 7.20 4.61
N VAL A 220 -4.29 7.31 5.50
CA VAL A 220 -5.55 6.58 5.38
C VAL A 220 -6.33 7.02 4.13
N ARG A 221 -6.36 8.33 3.87
CA ARG A 221 -7.05 8.90 2.69
C ARG A 221 -6.41 8.44 1.38
N ILE A 222 -5.08 8.50 1.29
CA ILE A 222 -4.32 8.06 0.11
C ILE A 222 -4.48 6.55 -0.09
N ALA A 223 -4.33 5.76 0.98
CA ALA A 223 -4.45 4.31 0.92
C ALA A 223 -5.84 3.85 0.42
N ASP A 224 -6.92 4.47 0.93
CA ASP A 224 -8.28 4.13 0.52
C ASP A 224 -8.55 4.49 -0.95
N ALA A 225 -8.14 5.67 -1.40
CA ALA A 225 -8.29 6.08 -2.79
C ALA A 225 -7.45 5.21 -3.75
N ALA A 226 -6.17 4.97 -3.40
CA ALA A 226 -5.24 4.19 -4.21
C ALA A 226 -5.67 2.73 -4.34
N GLN A 227 -6.11 2.10 -3.25
CA GLN A 227 -6.58 0.73 -3.26
C GLN A 227 -7.75 0.53 -4.23
N LYS A 228 -8.78 1.39 -4.18
CA LYS A 228 -9.94 1.33 -5.08
C LYS A 228 -9.54 1.50 -6.53
N THR A 229 -8.62 2.43 -6.80
CA THR A 229 -8.14 2.72 -8.15
C THR A 229 -7.30 1.58 -8.71
N LEU A 230 -6.39 0.99 -7.91
CA LEU A 230 -5.59 -0.16 -8.31
C LEU A 230 -6.45 -1.42 -8.51
N GLU A 231 -7.45 -1.64 -7.65
CA GLU A 231 -8.42 -2.74 -7.82
C GLU A 231 -9.21 -2.59 -9.12
N ALA A 232 -9.70 -1.38 -9.44
CA ALA A 232 -10.39 -1.10 -10.71
C ALA A 232 -9.48 -1.32 -11.92
N LEU A 233 -8.22 -0.91 -11.88
CA LEU A 233 -7.23 -1.20 -12.93
C LEU A 233 -6.99 -2.70 -13.10
N ARG A 234 -6.88 -3.44 -12.00
CA ARG A 234 -6.68 -4.89 -12.01
C ARG A 234 -7.87 -5.61 -12.67
N LEU A 235 -9.09 -5.25 -12.25
CA LEU A 235 -10.33 -5.86 -12.81
C LEU A 235 -10.53 -5.53 -14.29
N ARG A 236 -10.23 -4.30 -14.68
CA ARG A 236 -10.35 -3.85 -16.07
C ARG A 236 -9.24 -4.41 -16.96
N GLY A 237 -8.04 -4.61 -16.41
CA GLY A 237 -6.82 -4.87 -17.17
C GLY A 237 -6.21 -3.61 -17.78
N LEU A 238 -4.97 -3.75 -18.27
CA LEU A 238 -4.18 -2.62 -18.80
C LEU A 238 -4.35 -2.41 -20.31
N ALA A 239 -5.22 -3.18 -20.98
CA ALA A 239 -5.51 -3.01 -22.40
C ALA A 239 -6.51 -1.88 -22.66
N GLY A 240 -6.46 -1.31 -23.87
CA GLY A 240 -7.39 -0.25 -24.31
C GLY A 240 -7.07 1.11 -23.68
N THR A 241 -8.03 2.03 -23.73
CA THR A 241 -7.88 3.44 -23.30
C THR A 241 -8.80 3.78 -22.12
N VAL A 242 -8.39 4.77 -21.33
CA VAL A 242 -9.16 5.42 -20.25
C VAL A 242 -9.29 6.91 -20.57
N ASP A 243 -10.40 7.53 -20.17
CA ASP A 243 -10.66 8.94 -20.40
C ASP A 243 -9.97 9.80 -19.32
N LEU A 244 -8.71 10.12 -19.58
CA LEU A 244 -7.90 11.01 -18.73
C LEU A 244 -7.57 12.34 -19.44
N GLY A 245 -8.37 12.73 -20.43
CA GLY A 245 -8.21 13.96 -21.18
C GLY A 245 -8.45 13.79 -22.69
N PRO A 246 -8.24 14.82 -23.50
CA PRO A 246 -8.52 14.80 -24.93
C PRO A 246 -7.86 13.62 -25.65
N GLY A 247 -8.67 12.74 -26.25
CA GLY A 247 -8.21 11.57 -27.00
C GLY A 247 -8.02 10.30 -26.18
N GLY A 248 -8.21 10.34 -24.84
CA GLY A 248 -7.95 9.21 -23.95
C GLY A 248 -6.47 8.85 -23.83
N LEU A 249 -6.12 8.08 -22.80
CA LEU A 249 -4.78 7.53 -22.62
C LEU A 249 -4.84 5.99 -22.55
N PRO A 250 -3.78 5.26 -22.95
CA PRO A 250 -3.70 3.83 -22.69
C PRO A 250 -3.89 3.53 -21.20
N ALA A 251 -4.62 2.48 -20.86
CA ALA A 251 -4.82 2.09 -19.45
C ALA A 251 -3.49 1.76 -18.75
N SER A 252 -2.50 1.23 -19.50
CA SER A 252 -1.14 1.05 -19.02
C SER A 252 -0.46 2.35 -18.60
N THR A 253 -0.74 3.46 -19.31
CA THR A 253 -0.21 4.79 -18.95
C THR A 253 -0.79 5.27 -17.61
N ALA A 254 -2.06 4.97 -17.31
CA ALA A 254 -2.64 5.27 -15.99
C ALA A 254 -1.91 4.53 -14.85
N ALA A 255 -1.58 3.25 -15.05
CA ALA A 255 -0.74 2.51 -14.10
C ALA A 255 0.66 3.09 -13.96
N ASN A 256 1.28 3.51 -15.08
CA ASN A 256 2.61 4.15 -15.06
C ASN A 256 2.58 5.48 -14.29
N ILE A 257 1.51 6.29 -14.45
CA ILE A 257 1.33 7.54 -13.72
C ILE A 257 1.26 7.25 -12.22
N LEU A 258 0.48 6.25 -11.77
CA LEU A 258 0.40 5.89 -10.35
C LEU A 258 1.75 5.49 -9.75
N ASN A 259 2.59 4.77 -10.51
CA ASN A 259 3.96 4.45 -10.08
C ASN A 259 4.77 5.72 -9.79
N LEU A 260 4.68 6.70 -10.70
CA LEU A 260 5.40 7.98 -10.57
C LEU A 260 4.85 8.82 -9.42
N GLU A 261 3.53 8.96 -9.34
CA GLU A 261 2.84 9.66 -8.25
C GLU A 261 3.25 9.10 -6.88
N PHE A 262 3.25 7.78 -6.72
CA PHE A 262 3.59 7.19 -5.44
C PHE A 262 5.08 7.32 -5.11
N LEU A 263 5.99 6.93 -6.00
CA LEU A 263 7.40 6.86 -5.65
C LEU A 263 8.08 8.23 -5.64
N VAL A 264 7.81 9.07 -6.65
CA VAL A 264 8.46 10.39 -6.73
C VAL A 264 7.96 11.30 -5.62
N HIS A 265 6.64 11.31 -5.36
CA HIS A 265 6.11 12.11 -4.25
C HIS A 265 6.39 11.51 -2.88
N ALA A 266 6.64 10.20 -2.75
CA ALA A 266 7.21 9.65 -1.52
C ALA A 266 8.57 10.29 -1.21
N TRP A 267 9.42 10.46 -2.23
CA TRP A 267 10.70 11.14 -2.05
C TRP A 267 10.53 12.64 -1.74
N ASP A 268 9.65 13.34 -2.45
CA ASP A 268 9.36 14.75 -2.21
C ASP A 268 8.89 14.97 -0.74
N LEU A 269 7.95 14.15 -0.26
CA LEU A 269 7.41 14.19 1.10
C LEU A 269 8.47 13.79 2.15
N ALA A 270 9.24 12.73 1.90
CA ALA A 270 10.30 12.28 2.81
C ALA A 270 11.35 13.38 3.00
N THR A 271 11.78 14.00 1.90
CA THR A 271 12.72 15.12 1.92
C THR A 271 12.17 16.31 2.70
N ALA A 272 10.93 16.72 2.44
CA ALA A 272 10.29 17.85 3.12
C ALA A 272 10.07 17.63 4.63
N THR A 273 9.93 16.37 5.04
CA THR A 273 9.65 16.00 6.44
C THR A 273 10.87 15.44 7.19
N GLY A 274 12.04 15.40 6.53
CA GLY A 274 13.30 14.90 7.14
C GLY A 274 13.31 13.38 7.38
N GLN A 275 12.50 12.61 6.64
CA GLN A 275 12.45 11.17 6.76
C GLN A 275 13.47 10.48 5.85
N GLN A 276 13.96 9.32 6.27
CA GLN A 276 14.77 8.45 5.40
C GLN A 276 13.85 7.68 4.45
N LEU A 277 14.24 7.60 3.18
CA LEU A 277 13.52 6.84 2.16
C LEU A 277 14.39 5.68 1.66
N GLU A 278 13.93 4.46 1.91
CA GLU A 278 14.56 3.24 1.40
C GLU A 278 13.75 2.73 0.21
N VAL A 279 14.41 2.57 -0.95
CA VAL A 279 13.81 2.04 -2.17
C VAL A 279 14.75 1.03 -2.79
N ALA A 280 14.23 -0.16 -3.07
CA ALA A 280 15.01 -1.20 -3.74
C ALA A 280 15.46 -0.72 -5.15
N PRO A 281 16.74 -0.90 -5.52
CA PRO A 281 17.24 -0.49 -6.82
C PRO A 281 16.42 -1.02 -7.99
N ALA A 282 16.02 -2.29 -7.95
CA ALA A 282 15.22 -2.93 -8.99
C ALA A 282 13.85 -2.25 -9.21
N LEU A 283 13.18 -1.83 -8.13
CA LEU A 283 11.93 -1.08 -8.22
C LEU A 283 12.16 0.30 -8.86
N SER A 284 13.18 1.02 -8.42
CA SER A 284 13.52 2.34 -8.98
C SER A 284 13.88 2.26 -10.48
N ASP A 285 14.64 1.25 -10.90
CA ASP A 285 15.01 1.03 -12.30
C ASP A 285 13.79 0.70 -13.16
N TYR A 286 12.90 -0.15 -12.64
CA TYR A 286 11.64 -0.47 -13.31
C TYR A 286 10.78 0.78 -13.50
N ILE A 287 10.57 1.57 -12.46
CA ILE A 287 9.77 2.81 -12.52
C ILE A 287 10.44 3.87 -13.41
N LEU A 288 11.79 3.94 -13.45
CA LEU A 288 12.49 4.78 -14.43
C LEU A 288 12.17 4.34 -15.88
N GLY A 289 12.06 3.05 -16.12
CA GLY A 289 11.59 2.51 -17.41
C GLY A 289 10.18 2.99 -17.77
N LEU A 290 9.25 2.96 -16.80
CA LEU A 290 7.89 3.48 -16.95
C LEU A 290 7.88 5.01 -17.16
N ALA A 291 8.72 5.75 -16.43
CA ALA A 291 8.87 7.19 -16.57
C ALA A 291 9.26 7.59 -18.00
N ARG A 292 10.21 6.86 -18.61
CA ARG A 292 10.67 7.10 -19.99
C ARG A 292 9.57 6.84 -21.03
N GLN A 293 8.61 5.97 -20.75
CA GLN A 293 7.46 5.72 -21.61
C GLN A 293 6.36 6.79 -21.44
N THR A 294 6.27 7.41 -20.27
CA THR A 294 5.17 8.30 -19.89
C THR A 294 5.52 9.77 -20.03
N ILE A 295 6.75 10.16 -19.66
CA ILE A 295 7.20 11.55 -19.69
C ILE A 295 7.78 11.86 -21.07
N THR A 296 7.02 12.58 -21.87
CA THR A 296 7.35 13.02 -23.23
C THR A 296 7.69 14.52 -23.25
N ASP A 297 8.19 15.02 -24.36
CA ASP A 297 8.41 16.46 -24.57
C ASP A 297 7.12 17.26 -24.39
N ALA A 298 5.96 16.68 -24.79
CA ALA A 298 4.66 17.31 -24.61
C ALA A 298 4.27 17.47 -23.12
N THR A 299 4.52 16.44 -22.29
CA THR A 299 4.25 16.52 -20.84
C THR A 299 5.23 17.45 -20.11
N ARG A 300 6.44 17.62 -20.62
CA ARG A 300 7.37 18.65 -20.14
C ARG A 300 6.96 20.05 -20.60
N GLY A 301 6.49 20.17 -21.83
CA GLY A 301 6.07 21.45 -22.41
C GLY A 301 4.81 22.05 -21.77
N ASN A 302 3.94 21.24 -21.18
CA ASN A 302 2.76 21.71 -20.44
C ASN A 302 3.00 21.96 -18.94
N GLY A 303 4.25 21.81 -18.47
CA GLY A 303 4.64 22.08 -17.07
C GLY A 303 4.40 20.94 -16.10
N SER A 304 3.92 19.75 -16.56
CA SER A 304 3.70 18.60 -15.65
C SER A 304 4.99 18.03 -15.08
N PHE A 305 6.11 18.20 -15.80
CA PHE A 305 7.44 17.77 -15.36
C PHE A 305 8.49 18.82 -15.75
N HIS A 306 9.42 19.10 -14.84
CA HIS A 306 10.61 19.90 -15.16
C HIS A 306 11.52 19.19 -16.17
N PRO A 307 12.43 19.94 -16.84
CA PRO A 307 13.48 19.33 -17.65
C PRO A 307 14.27 18.28 -16.85
N ALA A 308 14.65 17.19 -17.52
CA ALA A 308 15.53 16.20 -16.91
C ALA A 308 16.88 16.84 -16.53
N ILE A 309 17.45 16.37 -15.43
CA ILE A 309 18.75 16.80 -14.92
C ILE A 309 19.78 15.74 -15.31
N ASP A 310 20.92 16.18 -15.82
CA ASP A 310 22.02 15.28 -16.15
C ASP A 310 22.64 14.71 -14.85
N VAL A 311 22.74 13.40 -14.80
CA VAL A 311 23.43 12.65 -13.74
C VAL A 311 24.32 11.59 -14.37
N ALA A 312 25.38 11.19 -13.66
CA ALA A 312 26.26 10.14 -14.14
C ALA A 312 25.47 8.84 -14.37
N GLU A 313 25.78 8.11 -15.44
CA GLU A 313 25.18 6.79 -15.72
C GLU A 313 25.42 5.79 -14.55
N SER A 314 26.53 5.95 -13.83
CA SER A 314 26.87 5.16 -12.64
C SER A 314 26.13 5.57 -11.38
N ALA A 315 25.29 6.62 -11.41
CA ALA A 315 24.47 7.00 -10.25
C ALA A 315 23.48 5.90 -9.88
N ALA A 316 23.15 5.79 -8.59
CA ALA A 316 22.17 4.82 -8.11
C ALA A 316 20.79 5.02 -8.76
N SER A 317 19.97 3.97 -8.77
CA SER A 317 18.71 3.91 -9.52
C SER A 317 17.72 5.00 -9.13
N LEU A 318 17.50 5.22 -7.82
CA LEU A 318 16.58 6.27 -7.36
C LEU A 318 17.04 7.68 -7.76
N PRO A 319 18.30 8.11 -7.55
CA PRO A 319 18.81 9.38 -8.10
C PRO A 319 18.61 9.56 -9.60
N ARG A 320 18.75 8.50 -10.40
CA ARG A 320 18.51 8.56 -11.85
C ARG A 320 17.04 8.80 -12.20
N LEU A 321 16.12 8.13 -11.48
CA LEU A 321 14.68 8.36 -11.62
C LEU A 321 14.31 9.79 -11.25
N LEU A 322 14.79 10.29 -10.12
CA LEU A 322 14.53 11.64 -9.63
C LEU A 322 15.05 12.71 -10.61
N ALA A 323 16.28 12.56 -11.07
CA ALA A 323 16.86 13.44 -12.07
C ALA A 323 16.06 13.43 -13.39
N PHE A 324 15.62 12.25 -13.84
CA PHE A 324 14.78 12.13 -15.03
C PHE A 324 13.43 12.85 -14.87
N THR A 325 12.85 12.86 -13.68
CA THR A 325 11.61 13.60 -13.36
C THR A 325 11.83 15.08 -13.02
N GLY A 326 13.08 15.58 -13.10
CA GLY A 326 13.45 16.97 -12.88
C GLY A 326 13.64 17.36 -11.41
N ARG A 327 13.73 16.37 -10.47
CA ARG A 327 13.99 16.62 -9.05
C ARG A 327 15.46 16.86 -8.78
N ARG A 328 15.78 17.93 -8.05
CA ARG A 328 17.14 18.25 -7.58
C ARG A 328 17.32 17.69 -6.17
N ASN A 329 18.43 16.99 -5.93
CA ASN A 329 18.79 16.69 -4.56
C ASN A 329 18.95 18.00 -3.78
N PRO A 330 18.32 18.17 -2.61
CA PRO A 330 18.66 19.28 -1.74
C PRO A 330 20.13 19.16 -1.37
N SER A 331 20.87 20.22 -1.63
CA SER A 331 22.31 20.37 -1.30
C SER A 331 22.51 20.44 0.21
#